data_1e6c4c05b5062ad471ca4af2e6908c9f
#
_entry.id   1e6c4c05b5062ad471ca4af2e6908c9f
#
_cell.length_a   1.000
_cell.length_b   1.000
_cell.length_c   1.000
_cell.angle_alpha   90.00
_cell.angle_beta   90.00
_cell.angle_gamma   90.00
#
_symmetry.space_group_name_H-M   'P 1'
#
loop_
_entity.id
_entity.type
_entity.pdbx_description
1 polymer ?
#
loop_
_entity_poly.entity_id
_entity_poly.type
_entity_poly.pdbx_seq_one_letter_code
_entity_poly.pdbx_strand_id
1 'polypeptide(L)'
;MSRQPKRSPTPKRIWIWKAGNYAPALKDVINFWNVGCNAPERELAAIRAAGSEYSFYNPPGYGDNGELTKIRGYYTWLRRVKVVYVYQWVINCWGEAGNRGWDDFRCASWVVPSPKGPLSTLRMENTREGIEDYEYGVLLEKECARLAKKAPELAEQGRKLLELADTFAGRAAGDPVGLSICGDPAAYDRFHREAGALLEKMAAVK
;
A
#
# COMPACT_ATOMS: atom_id res chain seq x y z
N MET A 1 -21.48 40.23 1.25
CA MET A 1 -20.44 39.75 0.31
C MET A 1 -19.16 39.44 1.10
N SER A 2 -18.97 38.21 1.53
CA SER A 2 -17.76 37.78 2.27
C SER A 2 -16.65 37.47 1.26
N ARG A 3 -15.55 38.25 1.33
CA ARG A 3 -14.35 37.97 0.54
C ARG A 3 -13.71 36.70 1.07
N GLN A 4 -13.71 35.63 0.26
CA GLN A 4 -12.88 34.44 0.53
C GLN A 4 -11.40 34.87 0.57
N PRO A 5 -10.62 34.43 1.56
CA PRO A 5 -9.20 34.71 1.59
C PRO A 5 -8.55 34.10 0.35
N LYS A 6 -7.81 34.91 -0.42
CA LYS A 6 -7.00 34.46 -1.53
C LYS A 6 -6.02 33.42 -0.99
N ARG A 7 -6.18 32.16 -1.39
CA ARG A 7 -5.16 31.13 -1.14
C ARG A 7 -3.85 31.62 -1.73
N SER A 8 -2.84 31.76 -0.90
CA SER A 8 -1.47 31.98 -1.33
C SER A 8 -1.11 30.88 -2.32
N PRO A 9 -0.47 31.18 -3.45
CA PRO A 9 -0.03 30.13 -4.36
C PRO A 9 0.88 29.21 -3.58
N THR A 10 0.49 27.96 -3.42
CA THR A 10 1.34 26.93 -2.82
C THR A 10 2.64 26.93 -3.62
N PRO A 11 3.81 27.13 -3.01
CA PRO A 11 5.06 27.09 -3.75
C PRO A 11 5.12 25.77 -4.49
N LYS A 12 5.54 25.79 -5.77
CA LYS A 12 5.72 24.58 -6.55
C LYS A 12 6.65 23.68 -5.75
N ARG A 13 6.09 22.59 -5.14
CA ARG A 13 6.87 21.66 -4.37
C ARG A 13 7.87 21.00 -5.31
N ILE A 14 9.14 21.30 -5.13
CA ILE A 14 10.22 20.57 -5.79
C ILE A 14 10.25 19.22 -5.08
N TRP A 15 9.93 18.16 -5.80
CA TRP A 15 10.02 16.81 -5.28
C TRP A 15 11.50 16.44 -5.20
N ILE A 16 12.10 16.67 -4.03
CA ILE A 16 13.45 16.19 -3.75
C ILE A 16 13.30 14.79 -3.19
N TRP A 17 13.62 13.85 -4.04
CA TRP A 17 13.58 12.43 -3.74
C TRP A 17 14.85 12.00 -3.00
N LYS A 18 14.69 11.37 -1.85
CA LYS A 18 15.77 10.69 -1.15
C LYS A 18 15.33 9.26 -0.83
N ALA A 19 16.01 8.28 -1.40
CA ALA A 19 15.94 6.90 -0.96
C ALA A 19 16.76 6.73 0.33
N GLY A 20 16.21 6.07 1.33
CA GLY A 20 16.88 5.76 2.58
C GLY A 20 16.17 6.34 3.82
N ASN A 21 16.85 6.32 4.95
CA ASN A 21 16.28 6.74 6.22
C ASN A 21 15.97 8.24 6.25
N TYR A 22 14.95 8.60 7.02
CA TYR A 22 14.62 9.99 7.30
C TYR A 22 15.81 10.71 7.95
N ALA A 23 16.14 11.90 7.44
CA ALA A 23 17.19 12.75 7.98
C ALA A 23 16.58 14.05 8.52
N PRO A 24 16.40 14.21 9.84
CA PRO A 24 15.75 15.38 10.43
C PRO A 24 16.34 16.72 10.01
N ALA A 25 17.65 16.77 9.75
CA ALA A 25 18.34 17.98 9.30
C ALA A 25 17.85 18.49 7.92
N LEU A 26 17.17 17.66 7.15
CA LEU A 26 16.69 17.99 5.81
C LEU A 26 15.16 18.21 5.76
N LYS A 27 14.48 18.22 6.90
CA LYS A 27 13.00 18.29 7.01
C LYS A 27 12.39 19.52 6.33
N ASP A 28 13.09 20.64 6.32
CA ASP A 28 12.61 21.91 5.75
C ASP A 28 12.89 22.01 4.24
N VAL A 29 13.70 21.09 3.70
CA VAL A 29 14.11 21.06 2.29
C VAL A 29 13.40 19.96 1.55
N ILE A 30 13.30 18.76 2.17
CA ILE A 30 12.68 17.59 1.57
C ILE A 30 11.23 17.50 2.01
N ASN A 31 10.32 17.48 1.06
CA ASN A 31 8.89 17.35 1.31
C ASN A 31 8.31 16.00 0.89
N PHE A 32 9.12 15.13 0.29
CA PHE A 32 8.75 13.78 -0.07
C PHE A 32 9.89 12.80 0.20
N TRP A 33 9.61 11.79 1.03
CA TRP A 33 10.60 10.82 1.48
C TRP A 33 10.27 9.44 0.92
N ASN A 34 11.25 8.78 0.34
CA ASN A 34 11.13 7.39 -0.05
C ASN A 34 11.91 6.53 0.95
N VAL A 35 11.21 5.96 1.91
CA VAL A 35 11.77 5.17 3.00
C VAL A 35 11.57 3.68 2.78
N GLY A 36 12.37 2.85 3.44
CA GLY A 36 12.15 1.41 3.41
C GLY A 36 10.80 1.02 4.00
N CYS A 37 10.18 -0.05 3.50
CA CYS A 37 8.92 -0.53 4.04
C CYS A 37 8.98 -0.94 5.52
N ASN A 38 10.19 -1.16 6.03
CA ASN A 38 10.48 -1.43 7.43
C ASN A 38 10.82 -0.17 8.26
N ALA A 39 10.61 1.04 7.73
CA ALA A 39 10.88 2.27 8.47
C ALA A 39 10.11 2.29 9.80
N PRO A 40 10.76 2.65 10.92
CA PRO A 40 10.10 2.68 12.23
C PRO A 40 8.95 3.69 12.26
N GLU A 41 7.88 3.40 13.00
CA GLU A 41 6.74 4.30 13.13
C GLU A 41 7.12 5.70 13.63
N ARG A 42 8.12 5.80 14.52
CA ARG A 42 8.64 7.09 14.98
C ARG A 42 9.19 7.96 13.83
N GLU A 43 9.79 7.32 12.83
CA GLU A 43 10.32 8.00 11.64
C GLU A 43 9.19 8.49 10.75
N LEU A 44 8.21 7.63 10.49
CA LEU A 44 7.01 7.99 9.73
C LEU A 44 6.22 9.12 10.41
N ALA A 45 6.09 9.07 11.73
CA ALA A 45 5.46 10.13 12.52
C ALA A 45 6.22 11.45 12.41
N ALA A 46 7.56 11.42 12.45
CA ALA A 46 8.38 12.62 12.30
C ALA A 46 8.26 13.24 10.91
N ILE A 47 8.18 12.43 9.85
CA ILE A 47 7.94 12.90 8.48
C ILE A 47 6.57 13.60 8.38
N ARG A 48 5.52 12.97 8.93
CA ARG A 48 4.17 13.56 8.95
C ARG A 48 4.13 14.86 9.76
N ALA A 49 4.79 14.89 10.92
CA ALA A 49 4.88 16.10 11.76
C ALA A 49 5.60 17.26 11.06
N ALA A 50 6.54 16.98 10.17
CA ALA A 50 7.19 17.97 9.32
C ALA A 50 6.32 18.42 8.13
N GLY A 51 5.09 17.93 7.99
CA GLY A 51 4.21 18.24 6.86
C GLY A 51 4.68 17.64 5.53
N SER A 52 5.56 16.66 5.60
CA SER A 52 6.07 15.93 4.43
C SER A 52 5.25 14.69 4.15
N GLU A 53 5.28 14.25 2.88
CA GLU A 53 4.72 12.99 2.42
C GLU A 53 5.80 11.92 2.35
N TYR A 54 5.40 10.66 2.29
CA TYR A 54 6.35 9.58 2.11
C TYR A 54 5.79 8.44 1.26
N SER A 55 6.70 7.68 0.71
CA SER A 55 6.48 6.45 -0.01
C SER A 55 7.30 5.33 0.58
N PHE A 56 6.92 4.11 0.28
CA PHE A 56 7.74 2.95 0.61
C PHE A 56 8.51 2.45 -0.61
N TYR A 57 9.70 1.96 -0.32
CA TYR A 57 10.60 1.35 -1.27
C TYR A 57 10.73 -0.14 -0.96
N ASN A 58 10.62 -0.97 -1.99
CA ASN A 58 10.67 -2.43 -1.91
C ASN A 58 9.63 -3.01 -0.93
N PRO A 59 8.43 -3.35 -1.40
CA PRO A 59 7.45 -4.05 -0.59
C PRO A 59 7.97 -5.41 -0.10
N PRO A 60 7.43 -5.95 1.00
CA PRO A 60 7.73 -7.31 1.46
C PRO A 60 7.49 -8.35 0.37
N GLY A 61 8.20 -9.47 0.45
CA GLY A 61 8.15 -10.52 -0.58
C GLY A 61 9.23 -10.38 -1.64
N TYR A 62 10.11 -9.40 -1.49
CA TYR A 62 11.32 -9.28 -2.26
C TYR A 62 12.32 -10.34 -1.78
N GLY A 63 12.47 -11.40 -2.53
CA GLY A 63 13.48 -12.45 -2.26
C GLY A 63 12.98 -13.73 -1.60
N ASP A 64 11.78 -13.78 -1.02
CA ASP A 64 11.25 -14.98 -0.38
C ASP A 64 10.11 -15.61 -1.20
N ASN A 65 10.37 -16.80 -1.73
CA ASN A 65 9.39 -17.55 -2.51
C ASN A 65 8.20 -18.11 -1.69
N GLY A 66 8.29 -18.05 -0.35
CA GLY A 66 7.30 -18.66 0.55
C GLY A 66 6.17 -17.73 0.99
N GLU A 67 6.21 -16.44 0.63
CA GLU A 67 5.36 -15.44 1.27
C GLU A 67 4.58 -14.55 0.29
N LEU A 68 4.20 -15.10 -0.86
CA LEU A 68 3.48 -14.34 -1.90
C LEU A 68 2.18 -13.71 -1.39
N THR A 69 1.48 -14.36 -0.46
CA THR A 69 0.28 -13.83 0.19
C THR A 69 0.56 -12.59 1.05
N LYS A 70 1.78 -12.46 1.58
CA LYS A 70 2.20 -11.27 2.33
C LYS A 70 2.24 -10.01 1.47
N ILE A 71 2.44 -10.14 0.17
CA ILE A 71 2.35 -9.00 -0.76
C ILE A 71 0.96 -8.39 -0.69
N ARG A 72 -0.07 -9.22 -0.73
CA ARG A 72 -1.47 -8.78 -0.67
C ARG A 72 -1.79 -8.04 0.64
N GLY A 73 -1.43 -8.63 1.78
CA GLY A 73 -1.61 -7.99 3.09
C GLY A 73 -0.81 -6.71 3.28
N TYR A 74 0.33 -6.58 2.61
CA TYR A 74 1.09 -5.35 2.61
C TYR A 74 0.28 -4.17 2.04
N TYR A 75 -0.44 -4.36 0.95
CA TYR A 75 -1.25 -3.29 0.35
C TYR A 75 -2.43 -2.88 1.24
N THR A 76 -3.06 -3.80 1.95
CA THR A 76 -4.09 -3.43 2.93
C THR A 76 -3.53 -2.58 4.07
N TRP A 77 -2.28 -2.85 4.51
CA TRP A 77 -1.60 -2.04 5.51
C TRP A 77 -1.26 -0.64 5.00
N LEU A 78 -0.91 -0.47 3.72
CA LEU A 78 -0.59 0.84 3.12
C LEU A 78 -1.76 1.83 3.26
N ARG A 79 -3.00 1.36 3.17
CA ARG A 79 -4.19 2.19 3.41
C ARG A 79 -4.16 2.80 4.82
N ARG A 80 -3.89 2.01 5.84
CA ARG A 80 -3.83 2.47 7.24
C ARG A 80 -2.76 3.51 7.50
N VAL A 81 -1.59 3.33 6.92
CA VAL A 81 -0.45 4.25 7.12
C VAL A 81 -0.44 5.41 6.15
N LYS A 82 -1.46 5.50 5.27
CA LYS A 82 -1.68 6.61 4.32
C LYS A 82 -0.46 6.89 3.46
N VAL A 83 0.13 5.85 2.92
CA VAL A 83 1.26 5.95 1.99
C VAL A 83 0.79 6.50 0.66
N VAL A 84 1.54 7.44 0.09
CA VAL A 84 1.18 8.10 -1.18
C VAL A 84 1.59 7.25 -2.37
N TYR A 85 2.78 6.63 -2.30
CA TYR A 85 3.32 5.80 -3.39
C TYR A 85 4.12 4.62 -2.85
N VAL A 86 4.19 3.57 -3.67
CA VAL A 86 5.09 2.44 -3.48
C VAL A 86 6.01 2.34 -4.68
N TYR A 87 7.31 2.26 -4.41
CA TYR A 87 8.31 2.08 -5.44
C TYR A 87 8.89 0.67 -5.37
N GLN A 88 8.85 -0.02 -6.48
CA GLN A 88 9.53 -1.27 -6.66
C GLN A 88 10.86 -1.04 -7.38
N TRP A 89 11.95 -1.56 -6.82
CA TRP A 89 13.29 -1.40 -7.39
C TRP A 89 13.33 -1.83 -8.85
N VAL A 90 12.74 -2.98 -9.16
CA VAL A 90 12.75 -3.52 -10.50
C VAL A 90 11.58 -4.49 -10.70
N ILE A 91 10.91 -4.34 -11.84
CA ILE A 91 9.85 -5.26 -12.27
C ILE A 91 10.45 -6.46 -13.00
N ASN A 92 11.57 -6.24 -13.69
CA ASN A 92 12.30 -7.24 -14.47
C ASN A 92 13.81 -7.05 -14.27
N CYS A 93 14.45 -7.98 -13.63
CA CYS A 93 15.90 -7.99 -13.49
C CYS A 93 16.45 -9.22 -14.24
N TRP A 94 16.62 -9.05 -15.54
CA TRP A 94 17.11 -10.12 -16.41
C TRP A 94 18.61 -9.99 -16.76
N GLY A 95 19.35 -9.11 -16.05
CA GLY A 95 20.77 -8.89 -16.24
C GLY A 95 21.63 -10.13 -15.95
N GLU A 96 22.68 -9.97 -15.17
CA GLU A 96 23.55 -11.12 -14.80
C GLU A 96 22.78 -12.24 -14.07
N ALA A 97 21.71 -11.90 -13.34
CA ALA A 97 20.83 -12.87 -12.71
C ALA A 97 19.99 -13.66 -13.74
N GLY A 98 19.63 -13.06 -14.87
CA GLY A 98 18.95 -13.76 -15.98
C GLY A 98 19.80 -14.85 -16.62
N ASN A 99 21.12 -14.76 -16.49
CA ASN A 99 22.05 -15.79 -16.96
C ASN A 99 22.22 -16.96 -15.97
N ARG A 100 21.69 -16.86 -14.76
CA ARG A 100 21.76 -17.91 -13.73
C ARG A 100 20.61 -18.92 -13.78
N GLY A 101 19.77 -18.82 -14.80
CA GLY A 101 18.63 -19.73 -15.00
C GLY A 101 17.43 -19.40 -14.12
N TRP A 102 16.41 -20.22 -14.24
CA TRP A 102 15.14 -20.10 -13.52
C TRP A 102 15.27 -20.25 -11.99
N ASP A 103 16.43 -20.68 -11.50
CA ASP A 103 16.67 -21.00 -10.09
C ASP A 103 17.08 -19.78 -9.24
N ASP A 104 17.47 -18.66 -9.85
CA ASP A 104 17.84 -17.45 -9.10
C ASP A 104 16.70 -16.41 -9.10
N PHE A 105 15.55 -16.83 -8.61
CA PHE A 105 14.38 -15.93 -8.40
C PHE A 105 14.57 -14.90 -7.28
N ARG A 106 15.75 -14.79 -6.69
CA ARG A 106 16.06 -13.80 -5.65
C ARG A 106 15.95 -12.36 -6.15
N CYS A 107 16.13 -12.15 -7.45
CA CYS A 107 15.78 -10.88 -8.07
C CYS A 107 14.35 -10.94 -8.60
N ALA A 108 13.43 -10.73 -7.76
CA ALA A 108 12.04 -10.28 -7.92
C ALA A 108 11.55 -10.06 -9.35
N SER A 109 11.49 -11.13 -10.16
CA SER A 109 10.84 -11.02 -11.45
C SER A 109 9.32 -11.00 -11.25
N TRP A 110 8.73 -9.87 -11.51
CA TRP A 110 7.28 -9.66 -11.52
C TRP A 110 6.69 -10.11 -12.85
N VAL A 111 7.50 -10.01 -13.88
CA VAL A 111 7.21 -10.51 -15.22
C VAL A 111 8.40 -11.31 -15.73
N VAL A 112 8.15 -12.34 -16.53
CA VAL A 112 9.17 -13.16 -17.16
C VAL A 112 9.03 -13.09 -18.67
N PRO A 113 10.14 -13.13 -19.42
CA PRO A 113 10.09 -13.08 -20.87
C PRO A 113 9.52 -14.39 -21.45
N SER A 114 8.78 -14.27 -22.54
CA SER A 114 8.43 -15.42 -23.37
C SER A 114 8.44 -15.02 -24.85
N PRO A 115 8.46 -16.00 -25.77
CA PRO A 115 8.39 -15.71 -27.21
C PRO A 115 7.12 -14.98 -27.65
N LYS A 116 6.07 -15.02 -26.83
CA LYS A 116 4.77 -14.38 -27.09
C LYS A 116 4.58 -13.05 -26.33
N GLY A 117 5.60 -12.57 -25.64
CA GLY A 117 5.54 -11.38 -24.79
C GLY A 117 5.76 -11.69 -23.31
N PRO A 118 5.71 -10.67 -22.43
CA PRO A 118 5.92 -10.86 -21.01
C PRO A 118 4.80 -11.71 -20.38
N LEU A 119 5.19 -12.63 -19.51
CA LEU A 119 4.25 -13.40 -18.70
C LEU A 119 4.23 -12.85 -17.28
N SER A 120 3.04 -12.73 -16.73
CA SER A 120 2.83 -12.39 -15.33
C SER A 120 3.28 -13.54 -14.42
N THR A 121 3.83 -13.20 -13.25
CA THR A 121 4.16 -14.17 -12.21
C THR A 121 3.13 -14.13 -11.10
N LEU A 122 3.12 -15.16 -10.24
CA LEU A 122 2.27 -15.16 -9.03
C LEU A 122 2.53 -13.93 -8.15
N ARG A 123 3.75 -13.39 -8.15
CA ARG A 123 4.08 -12.15 -7.45
C ARG A 123 3.34 -10.95 -8.04
N MET A 124 3.33 -10.82 -9.35
CA MET A 124 2.59 -9.76 -10.04
C MET A 124 1.09 -9.88 -9.78
N GLU A 125 0.54 -11.10 -9.84
CA GLU A 125 -0.89 -11.33 -9.57
C GLU A 125 -1.26 -10.99 -8.12
N ASN A 126 -0.47 -11.43 -7.13
CA ASN A 126 -0.70 -11.05 -5.74
C ASN A 126 -0.57 -9.54 -5.50
N THR A 127 0.28 -8.85 -6.27
CA THR A 127 0.36 -7.39 -6.23
C THR A 127 -0.90 -6.76 -6.77
N ARG A 128 -1.38 -7.22 -7.91
CA ARG A 128 -2.64 -6.75 -8.52
C ARG A 128 -3.81 -6.93 -7.55
N GLU A 129 -3.97 -8.12 -7.01
CA GLU A 129 -4.99 -8.42 -6.00
C GLU A 129 -4.86 -7.52 -4.76
N GLY A 130 -3.63 -7.30 -4.29
CA GLY A 130 -3.37 -6.42 -3.14
C GLY A 130 -3.73 -4.96 -3.41
N ILE A 131 -3.49 -4.47 -4.62
CA ILE A 131 -3.90 -3.12 -5.05
C ILE A 131 -5.43 -3.04 -5.09
N GLU A 132 -6.11 -4.05 -5.62
CA GLU A 132 -7.56 -4.09 -5.65
C GLU A 132 -8.15 -4.11 -4.22
N ASP A 133 -7.58 -4.88 -3.30
CA ASP A 133 -7.99 -4.88 -1.88
C ASP A 133 -7.76 -3.52 -1.20
N TYR A 134 -6.67 -2.83 -1.53
CA TYR A 134 -6.42 -1.46 -1.09
C TYR A 134 -7.53 -0.52 -1.59
N GLU A 135 -7.86 -0.60 -2.88
CA GLU A 135 -8.89 0.23 -3.51
C GLU A 135 -10.27 -0.02 -2.91
N TYR A 136 -10.63 -1.28 -2.67
CA TYR A 136 -11.86 -1.64 -1.98
C TYR A 136 -11.92 -1.04 -0.57
N GLY A 137 -10.82 -1.08 0.16
CA GLY A 137 -10.72 -0.45 1.47
C GLY A 137 -10.95 1.06 1.41
N VAL A 138 -10.34 1.76 0.45
CA VAL A 138 -10.53 3.20 0.24
C VAL A 138 -11.98 3.53 -0.15
N LEU A 139 -12.58 2.74 -1.02
CA LEU A 139 -13.99 2.91 -1.42
C LEU A 139 -14.93 2.68 -0.24
N LEU A 140 -14.69 1.64 0.57
CA LEU A 140 -15.48 1.39 1.79
C LEU A 140 -15.40 2.56 2.77
N GLU A 141 -14.22 3.15 3.00
CA GLU A 141 -14.08 4.34 3.85
C GLU A 141 -14.96 5.50 3.36
N LYS A 142 -14.92 5.77 2.05
CA LYS A 142 -15.72 6.81 1.43
C LYS A 142 -17.22 6.55 1.56
N GLU A 143 -17.66 5.34 1.24
CA GLU A 143 -19.06 4.95 1.27
C GLU A 143 -19.60 4.89 2.70
N CYS A 144 -18.83 4.41 3.67
CA CYS A 144 -19.20 4.46 5.09
C CYS A 144 -19.43 5.89 5.56
N ALA A 145 -18.58 6.83 5.17
CA ALA A 145 -18.76 8.24 5.49
C ALA A 145 -20.00 8.83 4.82
N ARG A 146 -20.24 8.53 3.53
CA ARG A 146 -21.40 9.01 2.77
C ARG A 146 -22.72 8.49 3.37
N LEU A 147 -22.74 7.22 3.77
CA LEU A 147 -23.94 6.51 4.22
C LEU A 147 -24.18 6.57 5.73
N ALA A 148 -23.28 7.16 6.51
CA ALA A 148 -23.35 7.15 7.97
C ALA A 148 -24.73 7.59 8.54
N LYS A 149 -25.40 8.53 7.86
CA LYS A 149 -26.74 9.01 8.26
C LYS A 149 -27.88 8.40 7.44
N LYS A 150 -27.61 8.03 6.17
CA LYS A 150 -28.66 7.56 5.24
C LYS A 150 -28.94 6.07 5.36
N ALA A 151 -27.91 5.27 5.59
CA ALA A 151 -27.98 3.81 5.72
C ALA A 151 -26.95 3.34 6.75
N PRO A 152 -27.17 3.61 8.05
CA PRO A 152 -26.20 3.37 9.11
C PRO A 152 -25.81 1.89 9.24
N GLU A 153 -26.71 0.97 8.92
CA GLU A 153 -26.45 -0.47 8.95
C GLU A 153 -25.44 -0.90 7.88
N LEU A 154 -25.54 -0.36 6.66
CA LEU A 154 -24.57 -0.63 5.60
C LEU A 154 -23.21 0.00 5.94
N ALA A 155 -23.23 1.22 6.48
CA ALA A 155 -22.00 1.87 6.93
C ALA A 155 -21.31 1.08 8.06
N GLU A 156 -22.08 0.46 8.96
CA GLU A 156 -21.53 -0.38 10.01
C GLU A 156 -20.93 -1.68 9.47
N GLN A 157 -21.60 -2.33 8.51
CA GLN A 157 -21.03 -3.50 7.82
C GLN A 157 -19.70 -3.14 7.15
N GLY A 158 -19.62 -1.99 6.48
CA GLY A 158 -18.36 -1.52 5.89
C GLY A 158 -17.25 -1.29 6.91
N ARG A 159 -17.54 -0.69 8.06
CA ARG A 159 -16.58 -0.53 9.15
C ARG A 159 -16.03 -1.87 9.66
N LYS A 160 -16.90 -2.87 9.84
CA LYS A 160 -16.46 -4.21 10.25
C LYS A 160 -15.53 -4.89 9.23
N LEU A 161 -15.79 -4.70 7.94
CA LEU A 161 -14.88 -5.20 6.90
C LEU A 161 -13.53 -4.45 6.92
N LEU A 162 -13.54 -3.15 7.17
CA LEU A 162 -12.32 -2.37 7.32
C LEU A 162 -11.51 -2.81 8.55
N GLU A 163 -12.17 -3.06 9.67
CA GLU A 163 -11.55 -3.62 10.88
C GLU A 163 -10.93 -5.00 10.61
N LEU A 164 -11.63 -5.87 9.86
CA LEU A 164 -11.07 -7.14 9.42
C LEU A 164 -9.81 -6.95 8.56
N ALA A 165 -9.87 -6.10 7.55
CA ALA A 165 -8.72 -5.80 6.70
C ALA A 165 -7.53 -5.23 7.50
N ASP A 166 -7.80 -4.47 8.55
CA ASP A 166 -6.78 -3.91 9.44
C ASP A 166 -6.05 -4.97 10.27
N THR A 167 -6.61 -6.17 10.40
CA THR A 167 -5.94 -7.31 11.04
C THR A 167 -4.96 -8.03 10.12
N PHE A 168 -5.02 -7.81 8.81
CA PHE A 168 -4.18 -8.55 7.83
C PHE A 168 -2.71 -8.17 7.91
N ALA A 169 -2.40 -6.95 8.32
CA ALA A 169 -1.01 -6.56 8.53
C ALA A 169 -0.88 -5.48 9.61
N GLY A 170 0.23 -5.51 10.31
CA GLY A 170 0.53 -4.55 11.37
C GLY A 170 1.96 -4.66 11.83
N ARG A 171 2.39 -3.77 12.73
CA ARG A 171 3.70 -3.89 13.35
C ARG A 171 3.74 -5.11 14.25
N ALA A 172 4.79 -5.90 14.14
CA ALA A 172 5.01 -7.04 15.01
C ALA A 172 5.19 -6.55 16.45
N ALA A 173 4.60 -7.28 17.42
CA ALA A 173 4.73 -6.94 18.82
C ALA A 173 6.21 -7.04 19.26
N GLY A 174 6.73 -5.96 19.84
CA GLY A 174 8.11 -5.89 20.30
C GLY A 174 9.16 -5.65 19.22
N ASP A 175 8.76 -5.58 17.93
CA ASP A 175 9.65 -5.22 16.82
C ASP A 175 9.15 -3.95 16.14
N PRO A 176 9.80 -2.80 16.36
CA PRO A 176 9.36 -1.53 15.80
C PRO A 176 9.54 -1.42 14.28
N VAL A 177 10.28 -2.33 13.67
CA VAL A 177 10.54 -2.36 12.23
C VAL A 177 9.90 -3.58 11.54
N GLY A 178 9.58 -4.63 12.29
CA GLY A 178 8.95 -5.83 11.77
C GLY A 178 7.51 -5.58 11.35
N LEU A 179 7.11 -6.17 10.25
CA LEU A 179 5.75 -6.19 9.77
C LEU A 179 5.21 -7.61 9.86
N SER A 180 4.22 -7.82 10.72
CA SER A 180 3.47 -9.07 10.77
C SER A 180 2.35 -9.03 9.75
N ILE A 181 2.29 -10.01 8.87
CA ILE A 181 1.29 -10.09 7.80
C ILE A 181 0.61 -11.45 7.86
N CYS A 182 -0.72 -11.44 7.73
CA CYS A 182 -1.53 -12.65 7.66
C CYS A 182 -1.08 -13.52 6.48
N GLY A 183 -0.86 -14.81 6.75
CA GLY A 183 -0.48 -15.79 5.74
C GLY A 183 -1.65 -16.60 5.17
N ASP A 184 -2.89 -16.33 5.62
CA ASP A 184 -4.07 -17.06 5.16
C ASP A 184 -4.68 -16.44 3.89
N PRO A 185 -4.52 -17.04 2.71
CA PRO A 185 -5.07 -16.51 1.48
C PRO A 185 -6.60 -16.46 1.50
N ALA A 186 -7.28 -17.38 2.21
CA ALA A 186 -8.73 -17.40 2.26
C ALA A 186 -9.32 -16.19 2.99
N ALA A 187 -8.56 -15.58 3.91
CA ALA A 187 -8.98 -14.35 4.59
C ALA A 187 -9.05 -13.18 3.61
N TYR A 188 -8.06 -13.05 2.71
CA TYR A 188 -8.06 -12.01 1.68
C TYR A 188 -9.17 -12.22 0.66
N ASP A 189 -9.36 -13.44 0.18
CA ASP A 189 -10.41 -13.76 -0.79
C ASP A 189 -11.81 -13.51 -0.23
N ARG A 190 -11.99 -13.76 1.07
CA ARG A 190 -13.23 -13.44 1.76
C ARG A 190 -13.45 -11.93 1.81
N PHE A 191 -12.45 -11.16 2.25
CA PHE A 191 -12.52 -9.71 2.28
C PHE A 191 -12.85 -9.14 0.90
N HIS A 192 -12.14 -9.57 -0.13
CA HIS A 192 -12.33 -9.12 -1.51
C HIS A 192 -13.79 -9.30 -1.97
N ARG A 193 -14.35 -10.52 -1.82
CA ARG A 193 -15.73 -10.82 -2.22
C ARG A 193 -16.76 -10.05 -1.41
N GLU A 194 -16.58 -9.99 -0.08
CA GLU A 194 -17.55 -9.31 0.81
C GLU A 194 -17.50 -7.79 0.60
N ALA A 195 -16.33 -7.20 0.42
CA ALA A 195 -16.17 -5.79 0.12
C ALA A 195 -16.82 -5.40 -1.21
N GLY A 196 -16.56 -6.15 -2.28
CA GLY A 196 -17.18 -5.93 -3.58
C GLY A 196 -18.71 -6.00 -3.50
N ALA A 197 -19.26 -7.06 -2.92
CA ALA A 197 -20.71 -7.24 -2.77
C ALA A 197 -21.36 -6.15 -1.90
N LEU A 198 -20.67 -5.66 -0.88
CA LEU A 198 -21.17 -4.58 -0.04
C LEU A 198 -21.12 -3.22 -0.76
N LEU A 199 -20.05 -2.93 -1.48
CA LEU A 199 -19.93 -1.72 -2.28
C LEU A 199 -21.01 -1.60 -3.34
N GLU A 200 -21.39 -2.69 -4.00
CA GLU A 200 -22.53 -2.71 -4.93
C GLU A 200 -23.84 -2.32 -4.24
N LYS A 201 -24.10 -2.85 -3.04
CA LYS A 201 -25.29 -2.48 -2.24
C LYS A 201 -25.24 -1.01 -1.82
N MET A 202 -24.07 -0.51 -1.40
CA MET A 202 -23.88 0.88 -0.99
C MET A 202 -24.08 1.84 -2.17
N ALA A 203 -23.60 1.49 -3.36
CA ALA A 203 -23.77 2.28 -4.58
C ALA A 203 -25.25 2.42 -5.00
N ALA A 204 -26.10 1.45 -4.68
CA ALA A 204 -27.54 1.49 -4.98
C ALA A 204 -28.31 2.49 -4.07
N VAL A 205 -27.74 2.94 -2.96
CA VAL A 205 -28.35 3.93 -2.06
C VAL A 205 -28.12 5.34 -2.60
N LYS A 206 -29.16 5.95 -3.14
CA LYS A 206 -29.14 7.32 -3.70
C LYS A 206 -29.06 8.39 -2.63
#